data_a9a916818be3c6352a419f76a28af67a
#
_entry.id   a9a916818be3c6352a419f76a28af67a
#
_cell.length_a   1.000
_cell.length_b   1.000
_cell.length_c   1.000
_cell.angle_alpha   90.00
_cell.angle_beta   90.00
_cell.angle_gamma   90.00
#
_symmetry.space_group_name_H-M   'P 1'
#
loop_
_entity.id
_entity.type
_entity.pdbx_description
1 polymer ?
#
loop_
_entity_poly.entity_id
_entity_poly.type
_entity_poly.pdbx_seq_one_letter_code
_entity_poly.pdbx_strand_id
1 'polypeptide(L)'
;MNCKIYNQDCLKTMQNIGLEKADLILTDPPYNLGLFMKNRETNINAMRSNHFAGSGWDNLAFDDWKNYMFKFFLVANKVLKKKGNLLIFMSLIKVETIIELASKAGLYYKTTGIWHKTNPMPRNMNLHFINSTEAWIHFTSKSKTGIFNNNNKILHDFIETSNIKRSEKKEGNHPTQKPLEILSFLIKTLSNKKGLVVDPFMGSGSTGLASIDNNRNFIGGEIKKKYFNISKKKFKKFNSQLKFF
;
A
#
# COMPACT_ATOMS: atom_id res chain seq x y z
N MET A 1 10.86 18.08 7.24
CA MET A 1 10.32 16.71 7.15
C MET A 1 11.44 15.74 6.80
N ASN A 2 11.47 14.58 7.41
CA ASN A 2 12.49 13.56 7.15
C ASN A 2 11.90 12.49 6.22
N CYS A 3 12.60 12.23 5.08
CA CYS A 3 12.21 11.20 4.11
C CYS A 3 13.40 10.29 3.87
N LYS A 4 13.25 9.00 4.18
CA LYS A 4 14.28 7.98 3.95
C LYS A 4 13.71 6.86 3.12
N ILE A 5 14.42 6.45 2.08
CA ILE A 5 14.02 5.32 1.23
C ILE A 5 15.17 4.33 1.09
N TYR A 6 14.84 3.05 1.05
CA TYR A 6 15.81 1.96 1.04
C TYR A 6 15.53 0.99 -0.11
N ASN A 7 16.59 0.57 -0.81
CA ASN A 7 16.46 -0.52 -1.80
C ASN A 7 16.74 -1.85 -1.10
N GLN A 8 15.72 -2.37 -0.42
CA GLN A 8 15.82 -3.62 0.35
C GLN A 8 14.44 -4.24 0.60
N ASP A 9 14.44 -5.44 1.16
CA ASP A 9 13.25 -6.16 1.57
C ASP A 9 12.43 -5.43 2.65
N CYS A 10 11.11 -5.69 2.69
CA CYS A 10 10.18 -5.03 3.61
C CYS A 10 10.49 -5.31 5.07
N LEU A 11 10.89 -6.54 5.44
CA LEU A 11 11.21 -6.92 6.82
C LEU A 11 12.46 -6.18 7.29
N LYS A 12 13.49 -6.12 6.45
CA LYS A 12 14.73 -5.38 6.73
C LYS A 12 14.46 -3.88 6.83
N THR A 13 13.60 -3.34 5.96
CA THR A 13 13.19 -1.91 6.02
C THR A 13 12.54 -1.59 7.36
N MET A 14 11.61 -2.42 7.83
CA MET A 14 10.91 -2.18 9.09
C MET A 14 11.81 -2.41 10.31
N GLN A 15 12.68 -3.41 10.30
CA GLN A 15 13.65 -3.65 11.37
C GLN A 15 14.58 -2.44 11.61
N ASN A 16 14.96 -1.75 10.55
CA ASN A 16 15.80 -0.54 10.63
C ASN A 16 15.10 0.68 11.27
N ILE A 17 13.77 0.64 11.41
CA ILE A 17 13.00 1.74 12.03
C ILE A 17 13.09 1.71 13.55
N GLY A 18 13.14 0.52 14.12
CA GLY A 18 13.06 0.29 15.56
C GLY A 18 11.63 0.13 16.09
N LEU A 19 11.54 -0.21 17.37
CA LEU A 19 10.25 -0.51 18.03
C LEU A 19 9.45 0.76 18.29
N GLU A 20 8.13 0.67 18.15
CA GLU A 20 7.16 1.72 18.53
C GLU A 20 7.46 3.11 17.93
N LYS A 21 7.85 3.15 16.65
CA LYS A 21 8.20 4.41 15.96
C LYS A 21 7.15 4.86 14.95
N ALA A 22 6.44 3.93 14.28
CA ALA A 22 5.50 4.27 13.22
C ALA A 22 4.13 4.69 13.76
N ASP A 23 3.63 5.82 13.28
CA ASP A 23 2.25 6.27 13.53
C ASP A 23 1.28 5.57 12.56
N LEU A 24 1.71 5.35 11.33
CA LEU A 24 0.93 4.68 10.29
C LEU A 24 1.85 3.81 9.42
N ILE A 25 1.47 2.55 9.23
CA ILE A 25 1.96 1.74 8.12
C ILE A 25 0.85 1.73 7.07
N LEU A 26 1.11 2.31 5.88
CA LEU A 26 0.19 2.37 4.76
C LEU A 26 0.87 1.73 3.55
N THR A 27 0.35 0.59 3.09
CA THR A 27 1.11 -0.24 2.16
C THR A 27 0.25 -1.09 1.23
N ASP A 28 0.84 -1.48 0.10
CA ASP A 28 0.23 -2.26 -0.99
C ASP A 28 1.15 -3.46 -1.33
N PRO A 29 1.12 -4.54 -0.51
CA PRO A 29 1.98 -5.69 -0.72
C PRO A 29 1.53 -6.53 -1.92
N PRO A 30 2.35 -7.52 -2.36
CA PRO A 30 1.95 -8.48 -3.39
C PRO A 30 0.70 -9.26 -3.01
N TYR A 31 -0.31 -9.28 -3.91
CA TYR A 31 -1.59 -9.97 -3.67
C TYR A 31 -1.51 -11.49 -3.89
N ASN A 32 -0.41 -11.97 -4.46
CA ASN A 32 -0.21 -13.37 -4.85
C ASN A 32 -1.35 -13.93 -5.72
N LEU A 33 -1.68 -13.20 -6.78
CA LEU A 33 -2.74 -13.56 -7.72
C LEU A 33 -2.23 -14.32 -8.94
N GLY A 34 -0.92 -14.48 -9.11
CA GLY A 34 -0.32 -15.04 -10.33
C GLY A 34 -0.80 -16.46 -10.64
N LEU A 35 -0.86 -17.36 -9.66
CA LEU A 35 -1.39 -18.73 -9.82
C LEU A 35 -2.90 -18.72 -10.11
N PHE A 36 -3.67 -17.90 -9.40
CA PHE A 36 -5.11 -17.74 -9.64
C PHE A 36 -5.41 -17.23 -11.06
N MET A 37 -4.55 -16.35 -11.58
CA MET A 37 -4.71 -15.79 -12.92
C MET A 37 -4.26 -16.73 -14.03
N LYS A 38 -3.28 -17.61 -13.78
CA LYS A 38 -2.82 -18.63 -14.74
C LYS A 38 -3.89 -19.69 -15.05
N ASN A 39 -4.74 -20.01 -14.09
CA ASN A 39 -5.77 -21.04 -14.21
C ASN A 39 -7.07 -20.53 -14.85
N ARG A 40 -7.14 -19.25 -15.25
CA ARG A 40 -8.30 -18.72 -15.98
C ARG A 40 -8.11 -18.88 -17.48
N GLU A 41 -8.97 -19.69 -18.10
CA GLU A 41 -9.10 -19.88 -19.54
C GLU A 41 -9.67 -18.60 -20.24
N THR A 42 -8.89 -17.54 -20.28
CA THR A 42 -9.25 -16.36 -21.07
C THR A 42 -8.08 -15.99 -21.97
N ASN A 43 -8.33 -15.62 -23.22
CA ASN A 43 -7.34 -15.18 -24.24
C ASN A 43 -6.41 -14.02 -23.80
N ILE A 44 -6.51 -13.60 -22.52
CA ILE A 44 -5.74 -12.54 -21.88
C ILE A 44 -4.43 -13.08 -21.28
N ASN A 45 -4.24 -14.40 -21.23
CA ASN A 45 -3.02 -15.01 -20.65
C ASN A 45 -1.73 -14.50 -21.32
N ALA A 46 -1.73 -14.25 -22.63
CA ALA A 46 -0.57 -13.71 -23.32
C ALA A 46 -0.24 -12.25 -22.97
N MET A 47 -1.24 -11.39 -22.72
CA MET A 47 -1.02 -10.00 -22.30
C MET A 47 -0.67 -9.85 -20.82
N ARG A 48 -1.17 -10.73 -19.96
CA ARG A 48 -0.92 -10.70 -18.51
C ARG A 48 0.39 -11.36 -18.11
N SER A 49 0.85 -12.38 -18.82
CA SER A 49 2.15 -13.02 -18.60
C SER A 49 3.32 -12.03 -18.71
N ASN A 50 3.21 -11.00 -19.55
CA ASN A 50 4.28 -10.05 -19.77
C ASN A 50 4.41 -8.95 -18.70
N HIS A 51 3.34 -8.58 -17.94
CA HIS A 51 3.40 -7.47 -16.98
C HIS A 51 3.33 -7.88 -15.51
N PHE A 52 2.62 -8.95 -15.16
CA PHE A 52 2.43 -9.39 -13.78
C PHE A 52 3.22 -10.67 -13.46
N ALA A 53 3.17 -11.68 -14.32
CA ALA A 53 3.87 -12.95 -14.12
C ALA A 53 5.40 -12.83 -14.18
N GLY A 54 5.94 -11.84 -14.90
CA GLY A 54 7.38 -11.55 -14.96
C GLY A 54 7.95 -10.89 -13.71
N SER A 55 7.13 -10.53 -12.73
CA SER A 55 7.61 -9.83 -11.54
C SER A 55 8.09 -10.73 -10.39
N GLY A 56 7.92 -12.04 -10.48
CA GLY A 56 8.51 -13.02 -9.57
C GLY A 56 7.93 -13.08 -8.13
N TRP A 57 7.37 -11.99 -7.63
CA TRP A 57 6.85 -11.85 -6.26
C TRP A 57 5.33 -12.11 -6.13
N ASP A 58 4.61 -12.22 -7.25
CA ASP A 58 3.15 -12.49 -7.27
C ASP A 58 2.83 -13.97 -7.57
N ASN A 59 3.83 -14.85 -7.56
CA ASN A 59 3.74 -16.27 -7.92
C ASN A 59 4.29 -17.23 -6.85
N LEU A 60 4.30 -16.83 -5.59
CA LEU A 60 4.71 -17.70 -4.49
C LEU A 60 3.68 -18.82 -4.29
N ALA A 61 4.12 -19.99 -3.81
CA ALA A 61 3.21 -20.97 -3.25
C ALA A 61 2.36 -20.32 -2.16
N PHE A 62 1.08 -20.70 -2.05
CA PHE A 62 0.16 -19.97 -1.18
C PHE A 62 0.60 -19.97 0.28
N ASP A 63 1.15 -21.09 0.76
CA ASP A 63 1.64 -21.21 2.14
C ASP A 63 2.90 -20.38 2.37
N ASP A 64 3.81 -20.32 1.40
CA ASP A 64 5.01 -19.47 1.49
C ASP A 64 4.62 -17.98 1.56
N TRP A 65 3.63 -17.56 0.77
CA TRP A 65 3.10 -16.21 0.82
C TRP A 65 2.43 -15.91 2.17
N LYS A 66 1.62 -16.84 2.72
CA LYS A 66 1.04 -16.70 4.06
C LYS A 66 2.11 -16.54 5.13
N ASN A 67 3.14 -17.39 5.10
CA ASN A 67 4.26 -17.34 6.03
C ASN A 67 5.03 -16.02 5.93
N TYR A 68 5.24 -15.50 4.73
CA TYR A 68 5.86 -14.21 4.51
C TYR A 68 5.01 -13.06 5.05
N MET A 69 3.70 -13.04 4.75
CA MET A 69 2.77 -12.05 5.27
C MET A 69 2.64 -12.12 6.80
N PHE A 70 2.65 -13.30 7.38
CA PHE A 70 2.63 -13.44 8.84
C PHE A 70 3.87 -12.82 9.49
N LYS A 71 5.08 -13.10 8.95
CA LYS A 71 6.33 -12.45 9.40
C LYS A 71 6.26 -10.93 9.26
N PHE A 72 5.69 -10.44 8.16
CA PHE A 72 5.44 -9.01 7.95
C PHE A 72 4.58 -8.43 9.08
N PHE A 73 3.44 -9.05 9.41
CA PHE A 73 2.54 -8.56 10.46
C PHE A 73 3.17 -8.59 11.85
N LEU A 74 3.98 -9.62 12.17
CA LEU A 74 4.72 -9.68 13.43
C LEU A 74 5.68 -8.49 13.58
N VAL A 75 6.41 -8.13 12.52
CA VAL A 75 7.33 -6.98 12.55
C VAL A 75 6.52 -5.67 12.55
N ALA A 76 5.47 -5.56 11.74
CA ALA A 76 4.60 -4.38 11.71
C ALA A 76 4.03 -4.04 13.09
N ASN A 77 3.53 -5.05 13.83
CA ASN A 77 3.00 -4.85 15.18
C ASN A 77 4.06 -4.34 16.17
N LYS A 78 5.33 -4.75 16.02
CA LYS A 78 6.45 -4.25 16.85
C LYS A 78 6.85 -2.82 16.51
N VAL A 79 6.78 -2.44 15.25
CA VAL A 79 7.19 -1.12 14.74
C VAL A 79 6.13 -0.05 15.01
N LEU A 80 4.85 -0.43 15.06
CA LEU A 80 3.75 0.47 15.36
C LEU A 80 3.82 1.01 16.78
N LYS A 81 3.56 2.32 16.93
CA LYS A 81 3.30 2.93 18.22
C LYS A 81 2.05 2.34 18.88
N LYS A 82 1.90 2.56 20.20
CA LYS A 82 0.72 2.11 20.96
C LYS A 82 -0.63 2.50 20.34
N LYS A 83 -0.72 3.68 19.70
CA LYS A 83 -1.91 4.16 18.95
C LYS A 83 -1.66 4.18 17.45
N GLY A 84 -0.72 3.37 16.95
CA GLY A 84 -0.38 3.30 15.55
C GLY A 84 -1.43 2.53 14.75
N ASN A 85 -1.54 2.86 13.48
CA ASN A 85 -2.45 2.24 12.52
C ASN A 85 -1.66 1.45 11.45
N LEU A 86 -2.22 0.34 11.03
CA LEU A 86 -1.83 -0.35 9.80
C LEU A 86 -3.01 -0.35 8.84
N LEU A 87 -2.82 0.19 7.64
CA LEU A 87 -3.76 0.03 6.54
C LEU A 87 -3.06 -0.65 5.37
N ILE A 88 -3.67 -1.73 4.90
CA ILE A 88 -3.14 -2.57 3.82
C ILE A 88 -4.16 -2.66 2.69
N PHE A 89 -3.72 -2.35 1.46
CA PHE A 89 -4.52 -2.65 0.27
C PHE A 89 -4.41 -4.14 -0.07
N MET A 90 -5.51 -4.72 -0.55
CA MET A 90 -5.55 -6.14 -0.89
C MET A 90 -6.65 -6.45 -1.91
N SER A 91 -6.50 -7.56 -2.61
CA SER A 91 -7.59 -8.15 -3.39
C SER A 91 -8.69 -8.65 -2.48
N LEU A 92 -9.96 -8.43 -2.88
CA LEU A 92 -11.16 -8.90 -2.14
C LEU A 92 -11.08 -10.39 -1.77
N ILE A 93 -10.56 -11.24 -2.65
CA ILE A 93 -10.46 -12.69 -2.43
C ILE A 93 -9.40 -13.11 -1.40
N LYS A 94 -8.63 -12.17 -0.84
CA LYS A 94 -7.59 -12.42 0.17
C LYS A 94 -7.89 -11.73 1.52
N VAL A 95 -9.00 -11.02 1.62
CA VAL A 95 -9.34 -10.22 2.81
C VAL A 95 -9.37 -11.08 4.07
N GLU A 96 -10.08 -12.21 4.05
CA GLU A 96 -10.18 -13.13 5.21
C GLU A 96 -8.79 -13.61 5.66
N THR A 97 -7.97 -14.09 4.72
CA THR A 97 -6.61 -14.56 5.02
C THR A 97 -5.76 -13.48 5.68
N ILE A 98 -5.84 -12.24 5.21
CA ILE A 98 -5.08 -11.11 5.76
C ILE A 98 -5.55 -10.78 7.17
N ILE A 99 -6.88 -10.76 7.42
CA ILE A 99 -7.45 -10.52 8.75
C ILE A 99 -6.99 -11.60 9.73
N GLU A 100 -7.04 -12.86 9.34
CA GLU A 100 -6.59 -13.98 10.17
C GLU A 100 -5.10 -13.86 10.54
N LEU A 101 -4.22 -13.66 9.54
CA LEU A 101 -2.78 -13.56 9.76
C LEU A 101 -2.39 -12.35 10.61
N ALA A 102 -3.00 -11.19 10.37
CA ALA A 102 -2.74 -9.97 11.12
C ALA A 102 -3.22 -10.11 12.58
N SER A 103 -4.39 -10.72 12.80
CA SER A 103 -4.94 -10.97 14.13
C SER A 103 -4.06 -11.94 14.91
N LYS A 104 -3.59 -13.03 14.30
CA LYS A 104 -2.62 -13.97 14.88
C LYS A 104 -1.30 -13.30 15.26
N ALA A 105 -0.88 -12.28 14.50
CA ALA A 105 0.31 -11.47 14.80
C ALA A 105 0.06 -10.42 15.91
N GLY A 106 -1.14 -10.36 16.49
CA GLY A 106 -1.49 -9.48 17.60
C GLY A 106 -1.97 -8.09 17.18
N LEU A 107 -2.29 -7.87 15.92
CA LEU A 107 -2.96 -6.65 15.45
C LEU A 107 -4.46 -6.75 15.69
N TYR A 108 -5.10 -5.62 15.98
CA TYR A 108 -6.55 -5.56 16.21
C TYR A 108 -7.25 -5.08 14.93
N TYR A 109 -8.11 -5.91 14.37
CA TYR A 109 -8.93 -5.58 13.20
C TYR A 109 -9.95 -4.50 13.54
N LYS A 110 -10.07 -3.48 12.68
CA LYS A 110 -11.03 -2.37 12.82
C LYS A 110 -12.14 -2.45 11.79
N THR A 111 -11.79 -2.44 10.52
CA THR A 111 -12.75 -2.49 9.42
C THR A 111 -12.07 -2.88 8.11
N THR A 112 -12.88 -3.36 7.17
CA THR A 112 -12.52 -3.51 5.78
C THR A 112 -13.37 -2.54 4.97
N GLY A 113 -12.73 -1.77 4.12
CA GLY A 113 -13.44 -0.87 3.22
C GLY A 113 -13.10 -1.14 1.76
N ILE A 114 -13.84 -0.46 0.90
CA ILE A 114 -13.72 -0.57 -0.56
C ILE A 114 -13.20 0.74 -1.13
N TRP A 115 -12.20 0.63 -1.98
CA TRP A 115 -11.83 1.70 -2.90
C TRP A 115 -12.46 1.42 -4.26
N HIS A 116 -13.39 2.29 -4.68
CA HIS A 116 -14.01 2.27 -6.00
C HIS A 116 -13.32 3.24 -6.94
N LYS A 117 -12.97 2.76 -8.13
CA LYS A 117 -12.34 3.53 -9.21
C LYS A 117 -13.43 4.01 -10.16
N THR A 118 -13.66 5.32 -10.25
CA THR A 118 -14.69 5.89 -11.13
C THR A 118 -14.40 5.70 -12.62
N ASN A 119 -13.12 5.49 -12.98
CA ASN A 119 -12.67 5.27 -14.36
C ASN A 119 -11.76 4.02 -14.46
N PRO A 120 -12.28 2.81 -14.18
CA PRO A 120 -11.51 1.58 -14.25
C PRO A 120 -11.05 1.30 -15.69
N MET A 121 -9.96 0.52 -15.83
CA MET A 121 -9.48 0.11 -17.15
C MET A 121 -10.55 -0.76 -17.84
N PRO A 122 -11.06 -0.38 -19.03
CA PRO A 122 -12.10 -1.13 -19.74
C PRO A 122 -11.51 -2.40 -20.39
N ARG A 123 -11.44 -3.48 -19.60
CA ARG A 123 -10.95 -4.79 -20.06
C ARG A 123 -12.09 -5.78 -20.08
N ASN A 124 -12.28 -6.48 -21.20
CA ASN A 124 -13.26 -7.58 -21.34
C ASN A 124 -14.70 -7.21 -20.97
N MET A 125 -15.14 -6.01 -21.33
CA MET A 125 -16.46 -5.48 -21.01
C MET A 125 -17.62 -6.39 -21.45
N ASN A 126 -17.40 -7.19 -22.50
CA ASN A 126 -18.40 -8.09 -23.05
C ASN A 126 -18.39 -9.49 -22.42
N LEU A 127 -17.44 -9.79 -21.52
CA LEU A 127 -17.28 -11.13 -20.92
C LEU A 127 -17.62 -11.16 -19.42
N HIS A 128 -17.39 -10.08 -18.70
CA HIS A 128 -17.65 -10.00 -17.27
C HIS A 128 -17.69 -8.55 -16.79
N PHE A 129 -18.08 -8.35 -15.53
CA PHE A 129 -18.05 -7.04 -14.88
C PHE A 129 -16.63 -6.45 -14.86
N ILE A 130 -16.51 -5.14 -15.06
CA ILE A 130 -15.23 -4.44 -14.97
C ILE A 130 -14.75 -4.45 -13.51
N ASN A 131 -13.48 -4.82 -13.30
CA ASN A 131 -12.88 -4.77 -11.97
C ASN A 131 -12.56 -3.31 -11.59
N SER A 132 -13.51 -2.68 -10.90
CA SER A 132 -13.45 -1.28 -10.46
C SER A 132 -13.10 -1.12 -8.97
N THR A 133 -13.00 -2.21 -8.21
CA THR A 133 -12.84 -2.15 -6.76
C THR A 133 -11.58 -2.83 -6.25
N GLU A 134 -11.04 -2.31 -5.15
CA GLU A 134 -10.01 -2.95 -4.33
C GLU A 134 -10.39 -2.83 -2.86
N ALA A 135 -10.04 -3.82 -2.04
CA ALA A 135 -10.20 -3.72 -0.60
C ALA A 135 -9.04 -2.94 0.03
N TRP A 136 -9.33 -2.24 1.12
CA TRP A 136 -8.36 -1.82 2.11
C TRP A 136 -8.78 -2.32 3.49
N ILE A 137 -7.82 -2.77 4.29
CA ILE A 137 -8.08 -3.38 5.58
C ILE A 137 -7.33 -2.58 6.63
N HIS A 138 -8.05 -2.13 7.65
CA HIS A 138 -7.53 -1.31 8.73
C HIS A 138 -7.37 -2.12 10.02
N PHE A 139 -6.18 -2.03 10.57
CA PHE A 139 -5.83 -2.59 11.87
C PHE A 139 -5.23 -1.51 12.77
N THR A 140 -5.29 -1.74 14.08
CA THR A 140 -4.54 -0.96 15.06
C THR A 140 -3.59 -1.88 15.84
N SER A 141 -2.64 -1.26 16.54
CA SER A 141 -1.79 -1.97 17.49
C SER A 141 -2.61 -2.56 18.65
N LYS A 142 -1.95 -3.25 19.58
CA LYS A 142 -2.55 -3.90 20.76
C LYS A 142 -3.48 -3.01 21.59
N SER A 143 -3.36 -1.68 21.52
CA SER A 143 -4.21 -0.75 22.27
C SER A 143 -5.67 -0.72 21.80
N LYS A 144 -6.02 -1.40 20.72
CA LYS A 144 -7.35 -1.43 20.09
C LYS A 144 -7.87 -0.05 19.63
N THR A 145 -7.14 1.02 19.93
CA THR A 145 -7.45 2.40 19.52
C THR A 145 -6.29 2.93 18.70
N GLY A 146 -6.60 3.61 17.60
CA GLY A 146 -5.66 4.27 16.71
C GLY A 146 -5.92 5.76 16.58
N ILE A 147 -5.00 6.49 15.95
CA ILE A 147 -5.24 7.87 15.53
C ILE A 147 -6.34 7.84 14.49
N PHE A 148 -7.38 8.68 14.66
CA PHE A 148 -8.48 8.81 13.71
C PHE A 148 -8.94 10.27 13.64
N ASN A 149 -8.46 10.99 12.64
CA ASN A 149 -8.71 12.42 12.41
C ASN A 149 -9.88 12.58 11.43
N ASN A 150 -11.11 12.57 11.92
CA ASN A 150 -12.30 12.70 11.09
C ASN A 150 -12.89 14.12 11.05
N ASN A 151 -12.29 15.07 11.79
CA ASN A 151 -12.79 16.47 11.90
C ASN A 151 -14.29 16.52 12.22
N ASN A 152 -14.75 15.68 13.14
CA ASN A 152 -16.16 15.53 13.55
C ASN A 152 -17.12 15.14 12.40
N LYS A 153 -16.62 14.55 11.32
CA LYS A 153 -17.41 14.05 10.20
C LYS A 153 -17.54 12.54 10.26
N ILE A 154 -18.65 12.02 9.78
CA ILE A 154 -18.81 10.59 9.54
C ILE A 154 -17.99 10.23 8.31
N LEU A 155 -17.07 9.25 8.45
CA LEU A 155 -16.30 8.70 7.35
C LEU A 155 -16.78 7.29 7.08
N HIS A 156 -17.13 7.03 5.81
CA HIS A 156 -17.58 5.72 5.36
C HIS A 156 -16.38 4.83 4.98
N ASP A 157 -16.59 3.53 5.04
CA ASP A 157 -15.64 2.51 4.58
C ASP A 157 -15.64 2.32 3.05
N PHE A 158 -16.32 3.20 2.34
CA PHE A 158 -16.34 3.27 0.88
C PHE A 158 -15.66 4.58 0.43
N ILE A 159 -14.56 4.43 -0.35
CA ILE A 159 -13.81 5.57 -0.87
C ILE A 159 -13.90 5.52 -2.40
N GLU A 160 -14.36 6.62 -2.99
CA GLU A 160 -14.43 6.75 -4.44
C GLU A 160 -13.44 7.80 -4.94
N THR A 161 -12.58 7.40 -5.89
CA THR A 161 -11.66 8.32 -6.57
C THR A 161 -11.46 7.88 -8.02
N SER A 162 -10.94 8.81 -8.83
CA SER A 162 -10.43 8.42 -10.14
C SER A 162 -9.19 7.53 -10.00
N ASN A 163 -8.92 6.76 -11.03
CA ASN A 163 -7.64 6.06 -11.17
C ASN A 163 -6.49 7.07 -11.29
N ILE A 164 -5.25 6.59 -11.22
CA ILE A 164 -4.05 7.42 -11.27
C ILE A 164 -4.04 8.38 -12.47
N LYS A 165 -3.78 9.66 -12.22
CA LYS A 165 -3.66 10.71 -13.25
C LYS A 165 -2.38 10.55 -14.06
N ARG A 166 -2.39 10.96 -15.35
CA ARG A 166 -1.19 10.92 -16.21
C ARG A 166 -0.02 11.72 -15.63
N SER A 167 -0.30 12.84 -14.95
CA SER A 167 0.70 13.67 -14.27
C SER A 167 1.50 12.91 -13.21
N GLU A 168 0.89 11.95 -12.52
CA GLU A 168 1.52 11.14 -11.49
C GLU A 168 2.47 10.04 -12.05
N LYS A 169 2.42 9.81 -13.37
CA LYS A 169 3.24 8.81 -14.10
C LYS A 169 4.43 9.41 -14.84
N LYS A 170 4.62 10.72 -14.83
CA LYS A 170 5.64 11.42 -15.65
C LYS A 170 7.07 10.91 -15.41
N GLU A 171 7.42 10.53 -14.18
CA GLU A 171 8.79 10.09 -13.83
C GLU A 171 8.98 8.57 -13.96
N GLY A 172 8.00 7.86 -14.46
CA GLY A 172 8.00 6.42 -14.65
C GLY A 172 6.71 5.76 -14.17
N ASN A 173 6.42 4.60 -14.73
CA ASN A 173 5.19 3.86 -14.47
C ASN A 173 5.44 2.65 -13.57
N HIS A 174 4.64 2.54 -12.50
CA HIS A 174 4.47 1.31 -11.74
C HIS A 174 3.08 0.75 -12.05
N PRO A 175 2.93 -0.55 -12.36
CA PRO A 175 1.66 -1.10 -12.84
C PRO A 175 0.50 -0.99 -11.86
N THR A 176 0.78 -1.01 -10.57
CA THR A 176 -0.23 -0.97 -9.49
C THR A 176 -0.10 0.28 -8.60
N GLN A 177 0.44 1.38 -9.13
CA GLN A 177 0.57 2.62 -8.38
C GLN A 177 -0.80 3.11 -7.89
N LYS A 178 -0.90 3.47 -6.60
CA LYS A 178 -2.11 4.07 -6.03
C LYS A 178 -2.15 5.59 -6.29
N PRO A 179 -3.33 6.19 -6.55
CA PRO A 179 -3.50 7.64 -6.69
C PRO A 179 -3.12 8.40 -5.42
N LEU A 180 -2.52 9.58 -5.58
CA LEU A 180 -2.17 10.45 -4.45
C LEU A 180 -3.41 10.89 -3.65
N GLU A 181 -4.56 10.99 -4.30
CA GLU A 181 -5.82 11.41 -3.68
C GLU A 181 -6.25 10.49 -2.54
N ILE A 182 -6.40 9.18 -2.80
CA ILE A 182 -6.76 8.20 -1.76
C ILE A 182 -5.68 8.09 -0.69
N LEU A 183 -4.40 8.11 -1.08
CA LEU A 183 -3.29 8.03 -0.13
C LEU A 183 -3.27 9.23 0.81
N SER A 184 -3.47 10.45 0.28
CA SER A 184 -3.54 11.68 1.08
C SER A 184 -4.72 11.68 2.05
N PHE A 185 -5.88 11.19 1.61
CA PHE A 185 -7.04 11.04 2.48
C PHE A 185 -6.74 10.11 3.66
N LEU A 186 -6.23 8.91 3.38
CA LEU A 186 -5.92 7.91 4.41
C LEU A 186 -4.81 8.37 5.36
N ILE A 187 -3.76 9.02 4.85
CA ILE A 187 -2.66 9.56 5.65
C ILE A 187 -3.16 10.64 6.62
N LYS A 188 -3.99 11.57 6.14
CA LYS A 188 -4.58 12.63 6.99
C LYS A 188 -5.46 12.05 8.08
N THR A 189 -6.26 11.05 7.75
CA THR A 189 -7.19 10.40 8.68
C THR A 189 -6.47 9.58 9.74
N LEU A 190 -5.44 8.80 9.37
CA LEU A 190 -4.84 7.78 10.21
C LEU A 190 -3.49 8.17 10.84
N SER A 191 -3.03 9.40 10.64
CA SER A 191 -1.78 9.90 11.24
C SER A 191 -1.85 11.40 11.56
N ASN A 192 -1.09 11.84 12.57
CA ASN A 192 -0.95 13.25 12.88
C ASN A 192 0.14 13.92 12.02
N LYS A 193 0.09 15.25 11.88
CA LYS A 193 1.19 16.03 11.30
C LYS A 193 2.49 15.73 12.06
N LYS A 194 3.62 15.68 11.32
CA LYS A 194 4.96 15.28 11.81
C LYS A 194 5.06 13.81 12.26
N GLY A 195 3.99 13.02 12.22
CA GLY A 195 3.99 11.58 12.46
C GLY A 195 4.80 10.83 11.41
N LEU A 196 5.23 9.63 11.72
CA LEU A 196 5.98 8.76 10.81
C LEU A 196 5.02 7.82 10.07
N VAL A 197 4.99 7.97 8.75
CA VAL A 197 4.35 7.03 7.80
C VAL A 197 5.39 6.09 7.24
N VAL A 198 5.07 4.81 7.22
CA VAL A 198 5.94 3.74 6.71
C VAL A 198 5.25 3.01 5.56
N ASP A 199 5.97 2.78 4.47
CA ASP A 199 5.53 1.94 3.36
C ASP A 199 6.66 0.97 2.96
N PRO A 200 6.66 -0.26 3.50
CA PRO A 200 7.70 -1.24 3.23
C PRO A 200 7.60 -1.91 1.85
N PHE A 201 6.54 -1.63 1.08
CA PHE A 201 6.34 -2.05 -0.31
C PHE A 201 6.08 -0.84 -1.21
N MET A 202 6.90 0.22 -1.08
CA MET A 202 6.59 1.55 -1.60
C MET A 202 6.49 1.66 -3.13
N GLY A 203 6.95 0.67 -3.89
CA GLY A 203 6.92 0.70 -5.36
C GLY A 203 7.54 1.97 -5.93
N SER A 204 6.73 2.77 -6.63
CA SER A 204 7.15 4.05 -7.20
C SER A 204 7.11 5.24 -6.23
N GLY A 205 6.82 5.03 -4.94
CA GLY A 205 6.93 6.03 -3.87
C GLY A 205 5.73 6.96 -3.69
N SER A 206 4.55 6.61 -4.20
CA SER A 206 3.35 7.47 -4.09
C SER A 206 2.93 7.74 -2.64
N THR A 207 2.98 6.73 -1.77
CA THR A 207 2.70 6.89 -0.33
C THR A 207 3.64 7.91 0.31
N GLY A 208 4.92 7.89 -0.06
CA GLY A 208 5.90 8.83 0.45
C GLY A 208 5.67 10.25 -0.03
N LEU A 209 5.35 10.46 -1.32
CA LEU A 209 5.00 11.78 -1.83
C LEU A 209 3.77 12.34 -1.13
N ALA A 210 2.70 11.55 -1.00
CA ALA A 210 1.51 11.93 -0.27
C ALA A 210 1.80 12.24 1.21
N SER A 211 2.73 11.53 1.84
CA SER A 211 3.14 11.76 3.24
C SER A 211 3.82 13.11 3.41
N ILE A 212 4.81 13.41 2.56
CA ILE A 212 5.55 14.66 2.63
C ILE A 212 4.65 15.86 2.31
N ASP A 213 3.80 15.75 1.28
CA ASP A 213 2.84 16.78 0.88
C ASP A 213 1.86 17.12 2.02
N ASN A 214 1.54 16.15 2.85
CA ASN A 214 0.67 16.31 4.01
C ASN A 214 1.43 16.55 5.34
N ASN A 215 2.69 16.95 5.31
CA ASN A 215 3.51 17.25 6.50
C ASN A 215 3.74 16.03 7.43
N ARG A 216 3.95 14.84 6.88
CA ARG A 216 4.37 13.63 7.62
C ARG A 216 5.81 13.28 7.27
N ASN A 217 6.51 12.66 8.21
CA ASN A 217 7.78 11.99 7.93
C ASN A 217 7.52 10.67 7.22
N PHE A 218 8.46 10.21 6.40
CA PHE A 218 8.28 9.01 5.61
C PHE A 218 9.52 8.10 5.66
N ILE A 219 9.27 6.79 5.80
CA ILE A 219 10.26 5.75 5.55
C ILE A 219 9.65 4.73 4.59
N GLY A 220 10.35 4.43 3.48
CA GLY A 220 9.91 3.46 2.49
C GLY A 220 10.96 2.44 2.11
N GLY A 221 10.52 1.23 1.76
CA GLY A 221 11.33 0.15 1.22
C GLY A 221 10.82 -0.34 -0.13
N GLU A 222 11.73 -0.65 -1.04
CA GLU A 222 11.43 -1.27 -2.33
C GLU A 222 12.57 -2.20 -2.73
N ILE A 223 12.25 -3.47 -2.91
CA ILE A 223 13.25 -4.49 -3.22
C ILE A 223 13.74 -4.39 -4.67
N LYS A 224 12.83 -4.03 -5.62
CA LYS A 224 13.20 -3.92 -7.04
C LYS A 224 13.86 -2.61 -7.35
N LYS A 225 15.16 -2.69 -7.71
CA LYS A 225 15.99 -1.52 -8.07
C LYS A 225 15.36 -0.61 -9.13
N LYS A 226 14.62 -1.20 -10.10
CA LYS A 226 13.89 -0.45 -11.12
C LYS A 226 12.88 0.53 -10.50
N TYR A 227 12.02 0.05 -9.60
CA TYR A 227 10.98 0.87 -8.96
C TYR A 227 11.55 1.80 -7.91
N PHE A 228 12.57 1.34 -7.17
CA PHE A 228 13.33 2.20 -6.27
C PHE A 228 13.95 3.40 -7.00
N ASN A 229 14.53 3.22 -8.19
CA ASN A 229 15.08 4.31 -8.97
C ASN A 229 14.00 5.30 -9.46
N ILE A 230 12.79 4.82 -9.78
CA ILE A 230 11.64 5.67 -10.11
C ILE A 230 11.24 6.50 -8.88
N SER A 231 11.11 5.89 -7.71
CA SER A 231 10.78 6.60 -6.48
C SER A 231 11.83 7.66 -6.15
N LYS A 232 13.12 7.33 -6.24
CA LYS A 232 14.23 8.27 -6.03
C LYS A 232 14.15 9.51 -6.93
N LYS A 233 13.82 9.33 -8.22
CA LYS A 233 13.62 10.44 -9.17
C LYS A 233 12.44 11.32 -8.75
N LYS A 234 11.30 10.72 -8.40
CA LYS A 234 10.10 11.42 -7.94
C LYS A 234 10.38 12.27 -6.69
N PHE A 235 11.03 11.68 -5.67
CA PHE A 235 11.39 12.42 -4.45
C PHE A 235 12.36 13.57 -4.71
N LYS A 236 13.36 13.37 -5.57
CA LYS A 236 14.30 14.45 -5.95
C LYS A 236 13.55 15.62 -6.58
N LYS A 237 12.67 15.36 -7.54
CA LYS A 237 11.87 16.39 -8.21
C LYS A 237 10.91 17.10 -7.25
N PHE A 238 10.22 16.36 -6.39
CA PHE A 238 9.32 16.93 -5.40
C PHE A 238 10.06 17.88 -4.44
N ASN A 239 11.22 17.46 -3.92
CA ASN A 239 12.03 18.30 -3.05
C ASN A 239 12.59 19.55 -3.75
N SER A 240 12.90 19.49 -5.05
CA SER A 240 13.32 20.69 -5.79
C SER A 240 12.17 21.69 -5.95
N GLN A 241 10.94 21.23 -6.11
CA GLN A 241 9.75 22.11 -6.19
C GLN A 241 9.44 22.79 -4.86
N LEU A 242 9.64 22.11 -3.71
CA LEU A 242 9.42 22.69 -2.38
C LEU A 242 10.44 23.78 -2.00
N LYS A 243 11.59 23.85 -2.65
CA LYS A 243 12.61 24.88 -2.40
C LYS A 243 12.32 26.24 -3.09
N PHE A 244 11.27 26.33 -3.90
CA PHE A 244 10.85 27.55 -4.62
C PHE A 244 9.65 28.25 -3.95
N PHE A 245 9.22 27.78 -2.80
CA PHE A 245 8.25 28.39 -1.91
C PHE A 245 8.85 28.53 -0.49
#